data_3242c4df07cbd0c2557b85527f358784
#
_entry.id   3242c4df07cbd0c2557b85527f358784
#
_cell.length_a   1.000
_cell.length_b   1.000
_cell.length_c   1.000
_cell.angle_alpha   90.00
_cell.angle_beta   90.00
_cell.angle_gamma   90.00
#
_symmetry.space_group_name_H-M   'P 1'
#
loop_
_entity.id
_entity.type
_entity.pdbx_description
1 polymer ?
#
loop_
_entity_poly.entity_id
_entity_poly.type
_entity_poly.pdbx_seq_one_letter_code
_entity_poly.pdbx_strand_id
1 'polypeptide(L)'
;MTAPGGCFIHGEVVIGNSTIMLTQENPEWHMQSAETLGGSPISIHLYVDDCDTVFDQAIAAGCTEVSPMVDMFWGDRYGKLMDPFGIQWGIATHIEDVDDAEMKKRGDAWFAQMAAAKECATE
;
A
#
# COMPACT_ATOMS: atom_id res chain seq x y z
N MET A 1 -1.83 -24.46 -5.31
CA MET A 1 -2.65 -25.70 -5.19
C MET A 1 -4.04 -25.42 -5.73
N THR A 2 -4.55 -26.29 -6.58
CA THR A 2 -5.85 -26.11 -7.22
C THR A 2 -6.71 -27.33 -6.92
N ALA A 3 -7.97 -27.11 -6.55
CA ALA A 3 -8.94 -28.17 -6.29
C ALA A 3 -9.46 -28.75 -7.61
N PRO A 4 -10.03 -29.99 -7.58
CA PRO A 4 -10.79 -30.49 -8.72
C PRO A 4 -11.89 -29.50 -9.11
N GLY A 5 -12.01 -29.21 -10.40
CA GLY A 5 -12.93 -28.18 -10.92
C GLY A 5 -12.29 -26.81 -11.13
N GLY A 6 -10.97 -26.67 -10.93
CA GLY A 6 -10.21 -25.46 -11.25
C GLY A 6 -10.22 -24.37 -10.17
N CYS A 7 -10.80 -24.63 -8.99
CA CYS A 7 -10.77 -23.67 -7.88
C CYS A 7 -9.36 -23.54 -7.30
N PHE A 8 -8.87 -22.32 -7.18
CA PHE A 8 -7.60 -22.01 -6.57
C PHE A 8 -7.73 -22.05 -5.04
N ILE A 9 -7.02 -22.98 -4.39
CA ILE A 9 -7.11 -23.17 -2.94
C ILE A 9 -5.99 -22.44 -2.21
N HIS A 10 -4.75 -22.48 -2.75
CA HIS A 10 -3.58 -21.94 -2.06
C HIS A 10 -2.50 -21.55 -3.05
N GLY A 11 -1.93 -20.40 -2.83
CA GLY A 11 -0.74 -19.93 -3.53
C GLY A 11 0.11 -19.08 -2.60
N GLU A 12 1.34 -18.89 -2.99
CA GLU A 12 2.28 -18.07 -2.26
C GLU A 12 3.02 -17.15 -3.21
N VAL A 13 3.21 -15.91 -2.76
CA VAL A 13 4.01 -14.90 -3.46
C VAL A 13 5.17 -14.53 -2.55
N VAL A 14 6.39 -14.59 -3.06
CA VAL A 14 7.58 -14.20 -2.31
C VAL A 14 7.97 -12.78 -2.75
N ILE A 15 8.06 -11.88 -1.79
CA ILE A 15 8.50 -10.50 -2.00
C ILE A 15 9.70 -10.25 -1.08
N GLY A 16 10.89 -10.14 -1.66
CA GLY A 16 12.12 -10.08 -0.88
C GLY A 16 12.32 -11.37 -0.08
N ASN A 17 12.33 -11.26 1.25
CA ASN A 17 12.41 -12.41 2.16
C ASN A 17 11.08 -12.72 2.85
N SER A 18 9.98 -12.15 2.38
CA SER A 18 8.65 -12.33 2.95
C SER A 18 7.76 -13.15 2.02
N THR A 19 6.92 -13.99 2.60
CA THR A 19 5.96 -14.80 1.86
C THR A 19 4.55 -14.35 2.19
N ILE A 20 3.75 -14.10 1.17
CA ILE A 20 2.33 -13.80 1.30
C ILE A 20 1.54 -15.00 0.78
N MET A 21 0.64 -15.52 1.60
CA MET A 21 -0.22 -16.62 1.24
C MET A 21 -1.51 -16.08 0.63
N LEU A 22 -1.96 -16.71 -0.44
CA LEU A 22 -3.13 -16.30 -1.21
C LEU A 22 -4.09 -17.47 -1.33
N THR A 23 -5.38 -17.15 -1.30
CA THR A 23 -6.45 -18.11 -1.61
C THR A 23 -7.57 -17.40 -2.36
N GLN A 24 -8.35 -18.18 -3.09
CA GLN A 24 -9.60 -17.69 -3.66
C GLN A 24 -10.64 -17.53 -2.53
N GLU A 25 -11.54 -16.58 -2.65
CA GLU A 25 -12.58 -16.41 -1.66
C GLU A 25 -13.46 -17.66 -1.54
N ASN A 26 -13.86 -17.94 -0.32
CA ASN A 26 -14.79 -19.03 -0.01
C ASN A 26 -15.69 -18.58 1.16
N PRO A 27 -16.93 -18.18 0.87
CA PRO A 27 -17.85 -17.68 1.89
C PRO A 27 -18.14 -18.69 3.01
N GLU A 28 -18.11 -19.99 2.70
CA GLU A 28 -18.34 -21.04 3.69
C GLU A 28 -17.24 -21.06 4.77
N TRP A 29 -16.04 -20.60 4.42
CA TRP A 29 -14.91 -20.54 5.35
C TRP A 29 -14.67 -19.12 5.87
N HIS A 30 -15.65 -18.23 5.70
CA HIS A 30 -15.56 -16.82 6.09
C HIS A 30 -14.42 -16.06 5.39
N MET A 31 -14.05 -16.49 4.19
CA MET A 31 -13.02 -15.83 3.38
C MET A 31 -13.69 -15.08 2.23
N GLN A 32 -13.62 -13.76 2.27
CA GLN A 32 -14.20 -12.88 1.26
C GLN A 32 -13.11 -12.00 0.63
N SER A 33 -13.22 -11.76 -0.67
CA SER A 33 -12.31 -10.89 -1.38
C SER A 33 -12.62 -9.42 -1.10
N ALA A 34 -11.64 -8.55 -1.34
CA ALA A 34 -11.85 -7.11 -1.24
C ALA A 34 -12.93 -6.63 -2.23
N GLU A 35 -12.99 -7.23 -3.42
CA GLU A 35 -14.03 -6.90 -4.41
C GLU A 35 -15.43 -7.20 -3.88
N THR A 36 -15.63 -8.36 -3.28
CA THR A 36 -16.91 -8.75 -2.70
C THR A 36 -17.32 -7.84 -1.55
N LEU A 37 -16.37 -7.44 -0.71
CA LEU A 37 -16.62 -6.54 0.43
C LEU A 37 -16.74 -5.08 0.02
N GLY A 38 -16.34 -4.71 -1.19
CA GLY A 38 -16.35 -3.33 -1.66
C GLY A 38 -15.16 -2.51 -1.20
N GLY A 39 -14.11 -3.14 -0.71
CA GLY A 39 -12.89 -2.50 -0.24
C GLY A 39 -12.16 -3.34 0.80
N SER A 40 -11.04 -2.85 1.30
CA SER A 40 -10.25 -3.51 2.33
C SER A 40 -9.90 -2.54 3.44
N PRO A 41 -10.04 -2.93 4.72
CA PRO A 41 -9.66 -2.08 5.85
C PRO A 41 -8.16 -2.09 6.11
N ILE A 42 -7.41 -2.97 5.45
CA ILE A 42 -5.96 -3.10 5.62
C ILE A 42 -5.24 -2.79 4.33
N SER A 43 -4.00 -2.33 4.46
CA SER A 43 -3.08 -2.17 3.34
C SER A 43 -1.78 -2.92 3.66
N ILE A 44 -1.07 -3.33 2.61
CA ILE A 44 0.23 -3.98 2.75
C ILE A 44 1.29 -2.91 2.51
N HIS A 45 2.25 -2.79 3.40
CA HIS A 45 3.33 -1.80 3.31
C HIS A 45 4.65 -2.50 3.06
N LEU A 46 5.32 -2.12 1.99
CA LEU A 46 6.62 -2.69 1.60
C LEU A 46 7.72 -1.65 1.71
N TYR A 47 8.80 -2.02 2.38
CA TYR A 47 10.07 -1.31 2.31
C TYR A 47 10.97 -1.99 1.28
N VAL A 48 11.41 -1.25 0.29
CA VAL A 48 12.27 -1.72 -0.80
C VAL A 48 13.45 -0.76 -0.99
N ASP A 49 14.49 -1.21 -1.67
CA ASP A 49 15.69 -0.37 -1.89
C ASP A 49 15.44 0.76 -2.90
N ASP A 50 14.64 0.49 -3.93
CA ASP A 50 14.29 1.47 -4.97
C ASP A 50 12.78 1.49 -5.18
N CYS A 51 12.11 2.31 -4.39
CA CYS A 51 10.65 2.39 -4.41
C CYS A 51 10.09 2.95 -5.72
N ASP A 52 10.79 3.86 -6.38
CA ASP A 52 10.34 4.40 -7.67
C ASP A 52 10.26 3.32 -8.73
N THR A 53 11.28 2.48 -8.83
CA THR A 53 11.29 1.36 -9.79
C THR A 53 10.20 0.35 -9.50
N VAL A 54 10.01 -0.03 -8.22
CA VAL A 54 8.97 -1.00 -7.82
C VAL A 54 7.57 -0.42 -8.05
N PHE A 55 7.37 0.85 -7.75
CA PHE A 55 6.11 1.55 -8.00
C PHE A 55 5.75 1.54 -9.49
N ASP A 56 6.70 1.91 -10.35
CA ASP A 56 6.50 1.92 -11.81
C ASP A 56 6.22 0.52 -12.36
N GLN A 57 6.91 -0.50 -11.85
CA GLN A 57 6.65 -1.90 -12.22
C GLN A 57 5.23 -2.32 -11.85
N ALA A 58 4.77 -1.94 -10.67
CA ALA A 58 3.41 -2.25 -10.21
C ALA A 58 2.35 -1.58 -11.07
N ILE A 59 2.54 -0.32 -11.44
CA ILE A 59 1.63 0.40 -12.35
C ILE A 59 1.59 -0.31 -13.70
N ALA A 60 2.74 -0.67 -14.25
CA ALA A 60 2.83 -1.40 -15.53
C ALA A 60 2.14 -2.77 -15.47
N ALA A 61 2.12 -3.41 -14.29
CA ALA A 61 1.48 -4.70 -14.07
C ALA A 61 -0.05 -4.62 -13.85
N GLY A 62 -0.62 -3.41 -13.78
CA GLY A 62 -2.06 -3.22 -13.67
C GLY A 62 -2.55 -2.54 -12.40
N CYS A 63 -1.66 -2.13 -11.51
CA CYS A 63 -2.03 -1.35 -10.32
C CYS A 63 -2.39 0.09 -10.69
N THR A 64 -3.17 0.73 -9.84
CA THR A 64 -3.60 2.12 -10.01
C THR A 64 -2.95 2.99 -8.94
N GLU A 65 -2.44 4.15 -9.31
CA GLU A 65 -1.89 5.11 -8.36
C GLU A 65 -3.00 5.67 -7.45
N VAL A 66 -2.78 5.61 -6.14
CA VAL A 66 -3.63 6.24 -5.12
C VAL A 66 -2.98 7.52 -4.63
N SER A 67 -1.68 7.49 -4.35
CA SER A 67 -0.88 8.65 -3.97
C SER A 67 0.46 8.57 -4.67
N PRO A 68 0.97 9.68 -5.22
CA PRO A 68 2.26 9.67 -5.93
C PRO A 68 3.42 9.43 -4.97
N MET A 69 4.57 9.02 -5.53
CA MET A 69 5.82 8.89 -4.78
C MET A 69 6.31 10.28 -4.35
N VAL A 70 6.43 10.49 -3.05
CA VAL A 70 6.94 11.74 -2.48
C VAL A 70 7.82 11.44 -1.26
N ASP A 71 8.72 12.37 -0.96
CA ASP A 71 9.52 12.30 0.26
C ASP A 71 8.66 12.78 1.43
N MET A 72 8.48 11.92 2.41
CA MET A 72 7.63 12.19 3.56
C MET A 72 8.45 12.68 4.75
N PHE A 73 7.81 13.40 5.65
CA PHE A 73 8.47 14.05 6.78
C PHE A 73 9.13 13.07 7.76
N TRP A 74 8.68 11.83 7.79
CA TRP A 74 9.22 10.82 8.71
C TRP A 74 10.49 10.12 8.21
N GLY A 75 10.99 10.51 7.03
CA GLY A 75 12.26 10.00 6.51
C GLY A 75 12.13 8.89 5.49
N ASP A 76 10.95 8.68 4.93
CA ASP A 76 10.69 7.72 3.86
C ASP A 76 10.27 8.44 2.59
N ARG A 77 10.72 7.92 1.44
CA ARG A 77 10.06 8.19 0.18
C ARG A 77 8.96 7.15 0.02
N TYR A 78 7.74 7.60 -0.24
CA TYR A 78 6.56 6.77 -0.12
C TYR A 78 5.52 7.10 -1.18
N GLY A 79 4.85 6.07 -1.68
CA GLY A 79 3.67 6.20 -2.53
C GLY A 79 2.71 5.06 -2.26
N LYS A 80 1.48 5.24 -2.67
CA LYS A 80 0.42 4.27 -2.46
C LYS A 80 -0.25 3.91 -3.78
N LEU A 81 -0.54 2.64 -3.97
CA LEU A 81 -1.26 2.14 -5.12
C LEU A 81 -2.30 1.11 -4.71
N MET A 82 -3.20 0.82 -5.62
CA MET A 82 -4.21 -0.22 -5.46
C MET A 82 -4.01 -1.28 -6.52
N ASP A 83 -4.01 -2.56 -6.10
CA ASP A 83 -3.90 -3.65 -7.06
C ASP A 83 -5.25 -3.89 -7.77
N PRO A 84 -5.27 -4.70 -8.85
CA PRO A 84 -6.50 -4.97 -9.59
C PRO A 84 -7.58 -5.69 -8.79
N PHE A 85 -7.24 -6.19 -7.60
CA PHE A 85 -8.13 -6.96 -6.73
C PHE A 85 -8.69 -6.15 -5.57
N GLY A 86 -8.35 -4.86 -5.46
CA GLY A 86 -8.88 -3.97 -4.45
C GLY A 86 -8.06 -3.86 -3.18
N ILE A 87 -6.85 -4.42 -3.14
CA ILE A 87 -5.94 -4.29 -1.99
C ILE A 87 -5.00 -3.11 -2.23
N GLN A 88 -4.85 -2.27 -1.21
CA GLN A 88 -3.92 -1.13 -1.24
C GLN A 88 -2.53 -1.56 -0.79
N TRP A 89 -1.53 -0.98 -1.43
CA TRP A 89 -0.11 -1.23 -1.15
C TRP A 89 0.61 0.09 -0.97
N GLY A 90 1.33 0.23 0.13
CA GLY A 90 2.30 1.30 0.32
C GLY A 90 3.68 0.80 -0.11
N ILE A 91 4.38 1.58 -0.92
CA ILE A 91 5.73 1.26 -1.38
C ILE A 91 6.65 2.37 -0.88
N ALA A 92 7.68 2.00 -0.15
CA ALA A 92 8.55 2.97 0.49
C ALA A 92 10.03 2.57 0.44
N THR A 93 10.88 3.58 0.45
CA THR A 93 12.32 3.45 0.69
C THR A 93 12.67 4.37 1.85
N HIS A 94 13.37 3.84 2.86
CA HIS A 94 13.89 4.66 3.94
C HIS A 94 15.07 5.49 3.42
N ILE A 95 14.95 6.81 3.48
CA ILE A 95 15.94 7.73 2.90
C ILE A 95 16.66 8.58 3.94
N GLU A 96 16.12 8.71 5.15
CA GLU A 96 16.66 9.57 6.20
C GLU A 96 16.25 9.06 7.58
N ASP A 97 17.20 9.05 8.52
CA ASP A 97 16.88 8.82 9.93
C ASP A 97 16.44 10.14 10.57
N VAL A 98 15.24 10.19 11.11
CA VAL A 98 14.66 11.37 11.73
C VAL A 98 14.42 11.09 13.21
N ASP A 99 15.00 11.92 14.10
CA ASP A 99 14.75 11.75 15.52
C ASP A 99 13.34 12.21 15.92
N ASP A 100 12.90 11.82 17.12
CA ASP A 100 11.52 12.04 17.56
C ASP A 100 11.16 13.54 17.61
N ALA A 101 12.08 14.38 18.04
CA ALA A 101 11.84 15.83 18.15
C ALA A 101 11.67 16.47 16.77
N GLU A 102 12.54 16.12 15.82
CA GLU A 102 12.45 16.61 14.45
C GLU A 102 11.23 16.03 13.73
N MET A 103 10.89 14.78 13.99
CA MET A 103 9.69 14.14 13.43
C MET A 103 8.42 14.86 13.88
N LYS A 104 8.34 15.19 15.18
CA LYS A 104 7.21 15.95 15.70
C LYS A 104 7.10 17.32 15.07
N LYS A 105 8.21 18.04 14.94
CA LYS A 105 8.26 19.37 14.31
C LYS A 105 7.79 19.32 12.85
N ARG A 106 8.32 18.39 12.07
CA ARG A 106 7.95 18.19 10.67
C ARG A 106 6.50 17.74 10.52
N GLY A 107 6.05 16.85 11.39
CA GLY A 107 4.68 16.37 11.41
C GLY A 107 3.67 17.48 11.71
N ASP A 108 3.94 18.30 12.71
CA ASP A 108 3.10 19.46 13.06
C ASP A 108 3.00 20.44 11.87
N ALA A 109 4.11 20.71 11.19
CA ALA A 109 4.14 21.57 10.01
C ALA A 109 3.34 20.96 8.83
N TRP A 110 3.48 19.66 8.61
CA TRP A 110 2.79 18.94 7.54
C TRP A 110 1.27 18.95 7.77
N PHE A 111 0.81 18.67 8.99
CA PHE A 111 -0.61 18.71 9.34
C PHE A 111 -1.18 20.12 9.24
N ALA A 112 -0.42 21.15 9.59
CA ALA A 112 -0.84 22.54 9.42
C ALA A 112 -1.05 22.91 7.95
N GLN A 113 -0.15 22.44 7.06
CA GLN A 113 -0.30 22.63 5.61
C GLN A 113 -1.52 21.90 5.06
N MET A 114 -1.77 20.68 5.53
CA MET A 114 -2.94 19.90 5.11
C MET A 114 -4.24 20.56 5.55
N ALA A 115 -4.31 21.10 6.76
CA ALA A 115 -5.46 21.84 7.27
C ALA A 115 -5.71 23.10 6.45
N ALA A 116 -4.67 23.87 6.14
CA ALA A 116 -4.77 25.07 5.31
C ALA A 116 -5.26 24.76 3.88
N ALA A 117 -4.74 23.69 3.28
CA ALA A 117 -5.20 23.25 1.95
C ALA A 117 -6.66 22.83 1.96
N LYS A 118 -7.12 22.21 3.04
CA LYS A 118 -8.52 21.78 3.22
C LYS A 118 -9.47 22.98 3.37
N GLU A 119 -9.05 24.01 4.11
CA GLU A 119 -9.81 25.26 4.23
C GLU A 119 -9.95 25.97 2.89
N CYS A 120 -8.89 26.04 2.09
CA CYS A 120 -8.92 26.62 0.75
C CYS A 120 -9.82 25.84 -0.21
N ALA A 121 -9.94 24.54 -0.05
CA ALA A 121 -10.78 23.70 -0.90
C ALA A 121 -12.28 23.81 -0.58
N THR A 122 -12.65 24.33 0.59
CA THR A 122 -14.05 24.51 1.02
C THR A 122 -14.61 25.89 0.72
N GLU A 123 -13.79 26.82 0.26
CA GLU A 123 -14.18 28.15 -0.21
C GLU A 123 -14.50 28.12 -1.72
#